data_467fe9ef36981b995663ab7d3c646427
#
_entry.id   467fe9ef36981b995663ab7d3c646427
#
_cell.length_a   1.000
_cell.length_b   1.000
_cell.length_c   1.000
_cell.angle_alpha   90.00
_cell.angle_beta   90.00
_cell.angle_gamma   90.00
#
_symmetry.space_group_name_H-M   'P 1'
#
loop_
_entity.id
_entity.type
_entity.pdbx_description
1 polymer ?
#
loop_
_entity_poly.entity_id
_entity_poly.type
_entity_poly.pdbx_seq_one_letter_code
_entity_poly.pdbx_strand_id
1 'polypeptide(L)'
;MQIIRKKYNWSSPLFKRNKTNKIILHHAQAKTCSVEDIHQWHLKKGWSGIGYHFLVRKDGTIYQGRPEDTIGAHAKGANHDSIGICAEGDFMKEEMNPLQLNALIDLVSYIKNKYHISSIKRHKDVASTDCPGTHFPFSTIISSNHVVLEDTWLQRLNQEIKKQGFRMYPTVKRDAQGKITRLIQERLNFVGFNLKIDGIFGIN
;
A
#
# COMPACT_ATOMS: atom_id res chain seq x y z
N MET A 1 -3.49 -8.67 -0.80
CA MET A 1 -2.49 -7.73 -0.22
C MET A 1 -1.78 -8.42 0.94
N GLN A 2 -0.44 -8.41 0.94
CA GLN A 2 0.39 -8.95 2.02
C GLN A 2 1.06 -7.80 2.75
N ILE A 3 1.02 -7.80 4.10
CA ILE A 3 1.70 -6.81 4.94
C ILE A 3 2.82 -7.51 5.69
N ILE A 4 4.06 -7.06 5.44
CA ILE A 4 5.26 -7.59 6.10
C ILE A 4 5.40 -6.92 7.47
N ARG A 5 5.51 -7.74 8.52
CA ARG A 5 5.70 -7.29 9.90
C ARG A 5 7.13 -7.59 10.34
N LYS A 6 7.79 -6.56 10.87
CA LYS A 6 9.14 -6.67 11.42
C LYS A 6 9.14 -6.35 12.91
N LYS A 7 10.14 -6.84 13.64
CA LYS A 7 10.39 -6.44 15.02
C LYS A 7 11.25 -5.18 15.03
N TYR A 8 10.91 -4.22 15.88
CA TYR A 8 11.65 -2.97 16.05
C TYR A 8 12.06 -2.79 17.50
N ASN A 9 13.24 -2.20 17.71
CA ASN A 9 13.71 -1.79 19.02
C ASN A 9 13.22 -0.37 19.29
N TRP A 10 12.13 -0.23 20.03
CA TRP A 10 11.55 1.03 20.41
C TRP A 10 12.34 1.66 21.57
N SER A 11 12.69 2.96 21.47
CA SER A 11 13.41 3.66 22.54
C SER A 11 12.52 4.03 23.74
N SER A 12 11.19 3.95 23.57
CA SER A 12 10.20 4.17 24.64
C SER A 12 8.92 3.40 24.35
N PRO A 13 8.08 3.14 25.37
CA PRO A 13 6.80 2.45 25.19
C PRO A 13 5.88 3.14 24.20
N LEU A 14 5.12 2.35 23.44
CA LEU A 14 4.07 2.84 22.55
C LEU A 14 2.72 2.74 23.24
N PHE A 15 1.92 3.80 23.14
CA PHE A 15 0.59 3.86 23.73
C PHE A 15 -0.49 3.47 22.72
N LYS A 16 -1.53 2.78 23.18
CA LYS A 16 -2.66 2.42 22.35
C LYS A 16 -3.49 3.65 21.95
N ARG A 17 -4.05 3.58 20.76
CA ARG A 17 -4.98 4.58 20.23
C ARG A 17 -6.42 4.18 20.57
N ASN A 18 -7.18 5.11 21.15
CA ASN A 18 -8.56 4.83 21.57
C ASN A 18 -9.55 4.74 20.38
N LYS A 19 -9.29 5.51 19.32
CA LYS A 19 -10.15 5.55 18.12
C LYS A 19 -9.32 5.81 16.86
N THR A 20 -9.88 5.42 15.73
CA THR A 20 -9.26 5.65 14.41
C THR A 20 -10.30 6.31 13.52
N ASN A 21 -10.14 7.61 13.25
CA ASN A 21 -11.12 8.43 12.53
C ASN A 21 -10.63 8.83 11.14
N LYS A 22 -9.33 8.78 10.89
CA LYS A 22 -8.76 9.25 9.63
C LYS A 22 -7.49 8.51 9.23
N ILE A 23 -7.20 8.55 7.94
CA ILE A 23 -5.92 8.15 7.36
C ILE A 23 -5.18 9.43 6.98
N ILE A 24 -3.89 9.51 7.27
CA ILE A 24 -3.02 10.60 6.82
C ILE A 24 -1.93 10.03 5.93
N LEU A 25 -1.87 10.54 4.70
CA LEU A 25 -0.93 10.12 3.68
C LEU A 25 0.32 11.02 3.69
N HIS A 26 1.48 10.38 3.60
CA HIS A 26 2.80 11.00 3.63
C HIS A 26 3.67 10.47 2.51
N HIS A 27 4.75 11.19 2.21
CA HIS A 27 5.91 10.67 1.51
C HIS A 27 7.13 10.63 2.45
N ALA A 28 8.13 9.81 2.09
CA ALA A 28 9.37 9.73 2.87
C ALA A 28 10.28 10.94 2.65
N GLN A 29 10.05 11.70 1.57
CA GLN A 29 10.92 12.79 1.08
C GLN A 29 12.36 12.29 0.83
N ALA A 30 12.47 11.04 0.42
CA ALA A 30 13.72 10.37 0.07
C ALA A 30 13.48 9.50 -1.16
N LYS A 31 14.36 9.60 -2.16
CA LYS A 31 14.23 8.86 -3.43
C LYS A 31 14.08 7.34 -3.20
N THR A 32 14.82 6.83 -2.22
CA THR A 32 14.70 5.44 -1.78
C THR A 32 14.96 5.33 -0.28
N CYS A 33 14.24 4.45 0.39
CA CYS A 33 14.42 4.16 1.82
C CYS A 33 13.75 2.85 2.18
N SER A 34 14.31 2.14 3.13
CA SER A 34 13.68 1.01 3.80
C SER A 34 12.86 1.46 5.01
N VAL A 35 12.08 0.56 5.56
CA VAL A 35 11.35 0.81 6.80
C VAL A 35 12.33 0.95 7.99
N GLU A 36 13.46 0.26 7.93
CA GLU A 36 14.56 0.35 8.89
C GLU A 36 15.23 1.73 8.85
N ASP A 37 15.48 2.27 7.66
CA ASP A 37 16.05 3.62 7.51
C ASP A 37 15.16 4.66 8.19
N ILE A 38 13.84 4.62 7.92
CA ILE A 38 12.89 5.53 8.55
C ILE A 38 12.87 5.34 10.06
N HIS A 39 12.95 4.09 10.54
CA HIS A 39 13.00 3.81 11.97
C HIS A 39 14.24 4.46 12.61
N GLN A 40 15.41 4.31 12.00
CA GLN A 40 16.66 4.91 12.47
C GLN A 40 16.63 6.44 12.40
N TRP A 41 16.08 7.03 11.32
CA TRP A 41 15.95 8.48 11.21
C TRP A 41 15.07 9.06 12.31
N HIS A 42 13.99 8.37 12.66
CA HIS A 42 13.10 8.82 13.73
C HIS A 42 13.70 8.64 15.13
N LEU A 43 14.45 7.56 15.37
CA LEU A 43 15.24 7.40 16.59
C LEU A 43 16.27 8.53 16.76
N LYS A 44 16.99 8.90 15.71
CA LYS A 44 17.94 10.02 15.70
C LYS A 44 17.29 11.37 15.99
N LYS A 45 15.99 11.53 15.71
CA LYS A 45 15.19 12.70 16.07
C LYS A 45 14.67 12.66 17.52
N GLY A 46 15.05 11.66 18.31
CA GLY A 46 14.58 11.47 19.67
C GLY A 46 13.17 10.89 19.79
N TRP A 47 12.62 10.32 18.70
CA TRP A 47 11.31 9.66 18.72
C TRP A 47 11.46 8.20 19.14
N SER A 48 10.35 7.59 19.55
CA SER A 48 10.34 6.16 19.94
C SER A 48 10.78 5.20 18.84
N GLY A 49 10.90 5.64 17.60
CA GLY A 49 11.17 4.89 16.38
C GLY A 49 10.25 5.34 15.26
N ILE A 50 10.06 4.53 14.24
CA ILE A 50 9.23 4.87 13.08
C ILE A 50 7.86 5.40 13.51
N GLY A 51 7.48 6.57 13.00
CA GLY A 51 6.24 7.27 13.35
C GLY A 51 5.03 6.80 12.55
N TYR A 52 5.26 6.25 11.35
CA TYR A 52 4.22 5.76 10.45
C TYR A 52 3.75 4.36 10.83
N HIS A 53 2.48 4.06 10.60
CA HIS A 53 1.92 2.73 10.81
C HIS A 53 2.25 1.80 9.64
N PHE A 54 2.35 2.36 8.44
CA PHE A 54 2.70 1.62 7.22
C PHE A 54 3.67 2.39 6.35
N LEU A 55 4.54 1.64 5.66
CA LEU A 55 5.36 2.11 4.55
C LEU A 55 5.00 1.31 3.31
N VAL A 56 4.71 1.99 2.21
CA VAL A 56 4.51 1.40 0.88
C VAL A 56 5.74 1.70 0.04
N ARG A 57 6.48 0.64 -0.35
CA ARG A 57 7.69 0.74 -1.17
C ARG A 57 7.36 0.93 -2.65
N LYS A 58 8.33 1.39 -3.43
CA LYS A 58 8.20 1.57 -4.89
C LYS A 58 7.88 0.28 -5.65
N ASP A 59 8.29 -0.86 -5.13
CA ASP A 59 8.00 -2.19 -5.68
C ASP A 59 6.59 -2.72 -5.29
N GLY A 60 5.80 -1.90 -4.59
CA GLY A 60 4.47 -2.28 -4.08
C GLY A 60 4.48 -3.06 -2.77
N THR A 61 5.66 -3.36 -2.21
CA THR A 61 5.76 -4.04 -0.90
C THR A 61 5.26 -3.14 0.22
N ILE A 62 4.42 -3.69 1.11
CA ILE A 62 3.86 -2.98 2.26
C ILE A 62 4.50 -3.50 3.54
N TYR A 63 5.09 -2.60 4.31
CA TYR A 63 5.63 -2.89 5.63
C TYR A 63 4.78 -2.27 6.71
N GLN A 64 4.52 -3.01 7.78
CA GLN A 64 4.03 -2.44 9.02
C GLN A 64 5.21 -1.81 9.77
N GLY A 65 5.09 -0.53 10.09
CA GLY A 65 5.98 0.19 10.98
C GLY A 65 5.48 0.10 12.43
N ARG A 66 4.82 1.16 12.94
CA ARG A 66 4.17 1.10 14.26
C ARG A 66 3.06 0.05 14.27
N PRO A 67 2.83 -0.62 15.40
CA PRO A 67 1.63 -1.43 15.59
C PRO A 67 0.38 -0.61 15.25
N GLU A 68 -0.53 -1.22 14.52
CA GLU A 68 -1.66 -0.53 13.88
C GLU A 68 -2.61 0.13 14.90
N ASP A 69 -2.69 -0.43 16.11
CA ASP A 69 -3.54 0.03 17.21
C ASP A 69 -2.86 1.07 18.13
N THR A 70 -1.65 1.52 17.80
CA THR A 70 -0.91 2.48 18.62
C THR A 70 -1.05 3.92 18.12
N ILE A 71 -0.77 4.89 18.99
CA ILE A 71 -0.68 6.32 18.64
C ILE A 71 0.53 6.51 17.71
N GLY A 72 0.34 7.19 16.60
CA GLY A 72 1.39 7.51 15.65
C GLY A 72 2.37 8.58 16.13
N ALA A 73 3.43 8.80 15.36
CA ALA A 73 4.31 9.96 15.50
C ALA A 73 4.63 10.51 14.09
N HIS A 74 3.59 10.86 13.33
CA HIS A 74 3.68 11.25 11.93
C HIS A 74 2.99 12.60 11.60
N ALA A 75 2.03 13.02 12.41
CA ALA A 75 1.32 14.30 12.25
C ALA A 75 0.98 14.89 13.61
N LYS A 76 1.76 15.89 14.07
CA LYS A 76 1.54 16.56 15.36
C LYS A 76 0.11 17.12 15.43
N GLY A 77 -0.60 16.84 16.53
CA GLY A 77 -2.00 17.22 16.71
C GLY A 77 -3.03 16.25 16.15
N ALA A 78 -2.63 15.33 15.24
CA ALA A 78 -3.52 14.35 14.63
C ALA A 78 -3.13 12.88 14.87
N ASN A 79 -2.06 12.62 15.62
CA ASN A 79 -1.55 11.26 15.89
C ASN A 79 -2.50 10.38 16.69
N HIS A 80 -3.34 10.98 17.56
CA HIS A 80 -4.17 10.26 18.53
C HIS A 80 -5.39 9.56 17.92
N ASP A 81 -5.78 9.92 16.69
CA ASP A 81 -6.96 9.39 16.05
C ASP A 81 -6.77 9.05 14.57
N SER A 82 -5.51 8.90 14.14
CA SER A 82 -5.17 8.61 12.73
C SER A 82 -4.23 7.45 12.55
N ILE A 83 -4.29 6.85 11.35
CA ILE A 83 -3.30 5.95 10.81
C ILE A 83 -2.46 6.72 9.80
N GLY A 84 -1.13 6.76 10.00
CA GLY A 84 -0.19 7.35 9.06
C GLY A 84 0.33 6.31 8.09
N ILE A 85 0.17 6.56 6.79
CA ILE A 85 0.72 5.75 5.70
C ILE A 85 1.75 6.59 4.97
N CYS A 86 2.98 6.09 4.89
CA CYS A 86 4.07 6.72 4.17
C CYS A 86 4.33 5.99 2.86
N ALA A 87 4.48 6.71 1.76
CA ALA A 87 4.99 6.18 0.50
C ALA A 87 6.49 6.50 0.38
N GLU A 88 7.29 5.50 0.01
CA GLU A 88 8.70 5.69 -0.37
C GLU A 88 8.76 6.60 -1.60
N GLY A 89 9.59 7.64 -1.57
CA GLY A 89 9.77 8.58 -2.67
C GLY A 89 9.82 10.03 -2.22
N ASP A 90 10.27 10.90 -3.12
CA ASP A 90 10.20 12.35 -3.00
C ASP A 90 9.25 12.91 -4.05
N PHE A 91 7.94 12.93 -3.74
CA PHE A 91 6.92 13.40 -4.68
C PHE A 91 6.82 14.92 -4.80
N MET A 92 7.86 15.64 -4.37
CA MET A 92 8.17 16.98 -4.86
C MET A 92 8.95 16.94 -6.19
N LYS A 93 9.58 15.78 -6.53
CA LYS A 93 10.54 15.66 -7.64
C LYS A 93 10.27 14.50 -8.59
N GLU A 94 9.45 13.53 -8.17
CA GLU A 94 9.18 12.31 -8.95
C GLU A 94 7.71 11.93 -8.90
N GLU A 95 7.27 11.21 -9.92
CA GLU A 95 5.93 10.63 -9.99
C GLU A 95 5.90 9.25 -9.31
N MET A 96 4.74 8.88 -8.77
CA MET A 96 4.52 7.56 -8.21
C MET A 96 4.32 6.53 -9.32
N ASN A 97 5.08 5.44 -9.27
CA ASN A 97 4.91 4.37 -10.25
C ASN A 97 3.63 3.54 -9.98
N PRO A 98 3.11 2.82 -10.99
CA PRO A 98 1.84 2.08 -10.88
C PRO A 98 1.83 1.00 -9.81
N LEU A 99 2.94 0.29 -9.55
CA LEU A 99 2.99 -0.76 -8.53
C LEU A 99 2.77 -0.18 -7.13
N GLN A 100 3.45 0.92 -6.83
CA GLN A 100 3.31 1.61 -5.56
C GLN A 100 1.92 2.23 -5.40
N LEU A 101 1.39 2.86 -6.46
CA LEU A 101 0.06 3.46 -6.46
C LEU A 101 -1.02 2.42 -6.17
N ASN A 102 -0.98 1.28 -6.85
CA ASN A 102 -1.93 0.20 -6.65
C ASN A 102 -1.86 -0.35 -5.22
N ALA A 103 -0.65 -0.60 -4.70
CA ALA A 103 -0.47 -1.07 -3.33
C ALA A 103 -0.97 -0.06 -2.29
N LEU A 104 -0.79 1.25 -2.55
CA LEU A 104 -1.28 2.31 -1.68
C LEU A 104 -2.82 2.41 -1.70
N ILE A 105 -3.44 2.28 -2.87
CA ILE A 105 -4.90 2.23 -3.02
C ILE A 105 -5.47 1.03 -2.26
N ASP A 106 -4.88 -0.16 -2.43
CA ASP A 106 -5.29 -1.38 -1.73
C ASP A 106 -5.22 -1.21 -0.21
N LEU A 107 -4.09 -0.66 0.29
CA LEU A 107 -3.89 -0.45 1.72
C LEU A 107 -4.89 0.58 2.28
N VAL A 108 -5.11 1.69 1.59
CA VAL A 108 -6.09 2.72 1.99
C VAL A 108 -7.49 2.12 2.05
N SER A 109 -7.90 1.34 1.04
CA SER A 109 -9.19 0.64 1.01
C SER A 109 -9.32 -0.35 2.17
N TYR A 110 -8.29 -1.15 2.44
CA TYR A 110 -8.28 -2.09 3.56
C TYR A 110 -8.49 -1.36 4.90
N ILE A 111 -7.74 -0.29 5.15
CA ILE A 111 -7.83 0.47 6.41
C ILE A 111 -9.17 1.21 6.52
N LYS A 112 -9.68 1.79 5.43
CA LYS A 112 -11.03 2.40 5.40
C LYS A 112 -12.11 1.42 5.85
N ASN A 113 -12.11 0.24 5.25
CA ASN A 113 -13.11 -0.79 5.55
C ASN A 113 -12.98 -1.32 6.97
N LYS A 114 -11.74 -1.60 7.42
CA LYS A 114 -11.47 -2.14 8.75
C LYS A 114 -11.92 -1.23 9.89
N TYR A 115 -11.74 0.08 9.73
CA TYR A 115 -12.02 1.09 10.77
C TYR A 115 -13.24 1.96 10.45
N HIS A 116 -13.96 1.68 9.36
CA HIS A 116 -15.10 2.48 8.88
C HIS A 116 -14.75 3.98 8.72
N ILE A 117 -13.56 4.24 8.14
CA ILE A 117 -13.03 5.60 7.95
C ILE A 117 -13.55 6.20 6.65
N SER A 118 -14.09 7.41 6.71
CA SER A 118 -14.41 8.23 5.53
C SER A 118 -13.38 9.33 5.27
N SER A 119 -12.62 9.74 6.29
CA SER A 119 -11.69 10.86 6.20
C SER A 119 -10.30 10.41 5.81
N ILE A 120 -9.85 10.76 4.60
CA ILE A 120 -8.47 10.59 4.15
C ILE A 120 -7.91 11.99 3.94
N LYS A 121 -6.73 12.26 4.49
CA LYS A 121 -6.04 13.56 4.47
C LYS A 121 -4.60 13.39 3.98
N ARG A 122 -4.06 14.44 3.38
CA ARG A 122 -2.61 14.59 3.19
C ARG A 122 -2.02 15.17 4.46
N HIS A 123 -0.73 14.99 4.70
CA HIS A 123 -0.09 15.64 5.86
C HIS A 123 -0.28 17.16 5.84
N LYS A 124 -0.17 17.79 4.68
CA LYS A 124 -0.40 19.24 4.52
C LYS A 124 -1.83 19.71 4.83
N ASP A 125 -2.80 18.84 4.90
CA ASP A 125 -4.18 19.20 5.26
C ASP A 125 -4.36 19.34 6.79
N VAL A 126 -3.37 18.90 7.57
CA VAL A 126 -3.41 18.91 9.05
C VAL A 126 -2.18 19.55 9.69
N ALA A 127 -1.18 19.95 8.90
CA ALA A 127 0.05 20.60 9.37
C ALA A 127 0.63 21.53 8.30
N SER A 128 1.44 22.51 8.70
CA SER A 128 2.19 23.36 7.77
C SER A 128 3.37 22.60 7.20
N THR A 129 3.21 22.01 6.02
CA THR A 129 4.21 21.19 5.33
C THR A 129 3.80 20.97 3.86
N ASP A 130 4.74 20.67 2.97
CA ASP A 130 4.46 20.29 1.58
C ASP A 130 4.17 18.80 1.40
N CYS A 131 4.35 17.99 2.48
CA CYS A 131 4.10 16.55 2.45
C CYS A 131 2.61 16.25 2.13
N PRO A 132 2.32 15.33 1.23
CA PRO A 132 3.18 14.31 0.60
C PRO A 132 3.84 14.73 -0.73
N GLY A 133 3.83 16.00 -1.09
CA GLY A 133 4.42 16.52 -2.32
C GLY A 133 3.38 16.85 -3.40
N THR A 134 3.81 17.67 -4.38
CA THR A 134 2.93 18.19 -5.46
C THR A 134 2.56 17.10 -6.48
N HIS A 135 3.45 16.13 -6.70
CA HIS A 135 3.27 15.01 -7.64
C HIS A 135 2.62 13.78 -6.97
N PHE A 136 2.22 13.90 -5.70
CA PHE A 136 1.54 12.80 -5.01
C PHE A 136 0.12 12.60 -5.56
N PRO A 137 -0.26 11.41 -6.07
CA PRO A 137 -1.50 11.18 -6.79
C PRO A 137 -2.72 11.05 -5.85
N PHE A 138 -2.92 12.05 -4.97
CA PHE A 138 -3.93 12.01 -3.92
C PHE A 138 -5.35 11.82 -4.45
N SER A 139 -5.72 12.59 -5.50
CA SER A 139 -7.05 12.49 -6.12
C SER A 139 -7.34 11.08 -6.65
N THR A 140 -6.36 10.47 -7.31
CA THR A 140 -6.47 9.08 -7.80
C THR A 140 -6.69 8.11 -6.65
N ILE A 141 -5.96 8.26 -5.55
CA ILE A 141 -6.06 7.35 -4.38
C ILE A 141 -7.45 7.45 -3.74
N ILE A 142 -8.00 8.64 -3.56
CA ILE A 142 -9.29 8.81 -2.87
C ILE A 142 -10.50 8.52 -3.76
N SER A 143 -10.40 8.75 -5.08
CA SER A 143 -11.47 8.49 -6.04
C SER A 143 -11.54 7.03 -6.48
N SER A 144 -10.45 6.28 -6.26
CA SER A 144 -10.43 4.86 -6.56
C SER A 144 -11.44 4.15 -5.67
N ASN A 145 -12.63 3.90 -6.20
CA ASN A 145 -13.56 2.91 -5.64
C ASN A 145 -12.94 1.53 -5.85
N HIS A 146 -11.88 1.24 -5.11
CA HIS A 146 -11.37 -0.11 -5.02
C HIS A 146 -12.38 -0.96 -4.24
N VAL A 147 -13.47 -1.32 -4.91
CA VAL A 147 -14.11 -2.61 -4.65
C VAL A 147 -12.96 -3.60 -4.80
N VAL A 148 -12.69 -4.35 -3.75
CA VAL A 148 -11.59 -5.31 -3.67
C VAL A 148 -11.55 -6.15 -4.94
N LEU A 149 -10.89 -5.62 -6.00
CA LEU A 149 -10.73 -6.32 -7.28
C LEU A 149 -9.95 -7.63 -7.08
N GLU A 150 -9.16 -7.71 -6.02
CA GLU A 150 -8.52 -8.95 -5.59
C GLU A 150 -9.55 -10.04 -5.29
N ASP A 151 -10.64 -9.72 -4.60
CA ASP A 151 -11.68 -10.70 -4.27
C ASP A 151 -12.41 -11.16 -5.56
N THR A 152 -12.77 -10.24 -6.44
CA THR A 152 -13.47 -10.58 -7.69
C THR A 152 -12.55 -11.29 -8.70
N TRP A 153 -11.28 -10.86 -8.83
CA TRP A 153 -10.32 -11.52 -9.71
C TRP A 153 -9.96 -12.90 -9.18
N LEU A 154 -9.64 -13.03 -7.90
CA LEU A 154 -9.30 -14.30 -7.26
C LEU A 154 -10.50 -15.25 -7.26
N GLN A 155 -11.72 -14.74 -7.03
CA GLN A 155 -12.94 -15.52 -7.17
C GLN A 155 -13.15 -16.02 -8.59
N ARG A 156 -12.98 -15.16 -9.61
CA ARG A 156 -13.04 -15.56 -11.03
C ARG A 156 -11.98 -16.60 -11.38
N LEU A 157 -10.74 -16.42 -10.90
CA LEU A 157 -9.66 -17.37 -11.09
C LEU A 157 -9.99 -18.72 -10.42
N ASN A 158 -10.41 -18.72 -9.17
CA ASN A 158 -10.78 -19.93 -8.43
C ASN A 158 -11.96 -20.68 -9.07
N GLN A 159 -12.97 -19.94 -9.56
CA GLN A 159 -14.09 -20.53 -10.31
C GLN A 159 -13.63 -21.21 -11.59
N GLU A 160 -12.75 -20.55 -12.34
CA GLU A 160 -12.24 -21.11 -13.59
C GLU A 160 -11.33 -22.32 -13.36
N ILE A 161 -10.46 -22.29 -12.33
CA ILE A 161 -9.63 -23.42 -11.89
C ILE A 161 -10.51 -24.61 -11.53
N LYS A 162 -11.54 -24.40 -10.72
CA LYS A 162 -12.50 -25.45 -10.32
C LYS A 162 -13.28 -26.00 -11.52
N LYS A 163 -13.73 -25.13 -12.42
CA LYS A 163 -14.45 -25.53 -13.64
C LYS A 163 -13.61 -26.41 -14.55
N GLN A 164 -12.30 -26.14 -14.64
CA GLN A 164 -11.36 -26.93 -15.44
C GLN A 164 -10.83 -28.17 -14.71
N GLY A 165 -11.31 -28.47 -13.49
CA GLY A 165 -10.98 -29.67 -12.74
C GLY A 165 -9.61 -29.66 -12.05
N PHE A 166 -8.93 -28.52 -11.97
CA PHE A 166 -7.66 -28.43 -11.26
C PHE A 166 -7.90 -28.43 -9.73
N ARG A 167 -7.08 -29.21 -9.01
CA ARG A 167 -7.09 -29.27 -7.52
C ARG A 167 -6.19 -28.21 -6.88
N MET A 168 -5.27 -27.63 -7.64
CA MET A 168 -4.31 -26.60 -7.24
C MET A 168 -4.20 -25.55 -8.33
N TYR A 169 -3.58 -24.41 -8.01
CA TYR A 169 -3.27 -23.40 -9.03
C TYR A 169 -2.34 -23.99 -10.10
N PRO A 170 -2.76 -24.03 -11.38
CA PRO A 170 -1.93 -24.55 -12.44
C PRO A 170 -0.71 -23.66 -12.68
N THR A 171 0.43 -24.26 -13.00
CA THR A 171 1.60 -23.51 -13.44
C THR A 171 1.34 -23.00 -14.87
N VAL A 172 1.39 -21.69 -15.04
CA VAL A 172 1.31 -21.06 -16.37
C VAL A 172 2.72 -21.03 -16.96
N LYS A 173 2.91 -21.78 -18.02
CA LYS A 173 4.17 -21.83 -18.78
C LYS A 173 4.06 -20.99 -20.03
N ARG A 174 5.19 -20.76 -20.70
CA ARG A 174 5.22 -20.22 -22.06
C ARG A 174 4.27 -21.04 -22.96
N ASP A 175 3.57 -20.37 -23.85
CA ASP A 175 2.55 -20.91 -24.74
C ASP A 175 1.28 -21.47 -24.07
N ALA A 176 1.12 -21.28 -22.76
CA ALA A 176 -0.13 -21.57 -22.08
C ALA A 176 -1.26 -20.71 -22.65
N GLN A 177 -2.43 -21.32 -22.88
CA GLN A 177 -3.58 -20.65 -23.47
C GLN A 177 -4.84 -20.81 -22.63
N GLY A 178 -5.79 -19.89 -22.83
CA GLY A 178 -7.14 -19.98 -22.29
C GLY A 178 -7.50 -18.95 -21.24
N LYS A 179 -8.65 -19.16 -20.59
CA LYS A 179 -9.24 -18.18 -19.65
C LYS A 179 -8.38 -17.93 -18.41
N ILE A 180 -7.72 -18.94 -17.88
CA ILE A 180 -6.81 -18.79 -16.73
C ILE A 180 -5.64 -17.87 -17.11
N THR A 181 -5.02 -18.11 -18.28
CA THR A 181 -3.94 -17.27 -18.81
C THR A 181 -4.39 -15.83 -19.00
N ARG A 182 -5.56 -15.61 -19.56
CA ARG A 182 -6.14 -14.28 -19.75
C ARG A 182 -6.35 -13.56 -18.39
N LEU A 183 -6.89 -14.24 -17.40
CA LEU A 183 -7.06 -13.68 -16.05
C LEU A 183 -5.72 -13.27 -15.42
N ILE A 184 -4.67 -14.05 -15.65
CA ILE A 184 -3.32 -13.73 -15.20
C ILE A 184 -2.77 -12.49 -15.92
N GLN A 185 -2.94 -12.41 -17.24
CA GLN A 185 -2.54 -11.23 -18.03
C GLN A 185 -3.28 -9.96 -17.56
N GLU A 186 -4.61 -10.05 -17.32
CA GLU A 186 -5.40 -8.96 -16.73
C GLU A 186 -4.81 -8.50 -15.40
N ARG A 187 -4.42 -9.45 -14.53
CA ARG A 187 -3.84 -9.11 -13.22
C ARG A 187 -2.44 -8.51 -13.35
N LEU A 188 -1.60 -9.04 -14.22
CA LEU A 188 -0.27 -8.49 -14.48
C LEU A 188 -0.36 -7.06 -15.01
N ASN A 189 -1.27 -6.77 -15.95
CA ASN A 189 -1.48 -5.40 -16.44
C ASN A 189 -2.01 -4.47 -15.34
N PHE A 190 -2.89 -4.98 -14.47
CA PHE A 190 -3.36 -4.21 -13.31
C PHE A 190 -2.22 -3.81 -12.36
N VAL A 191 -1.19 -4.65 -12.20
CA VAL A 191 -0.02 -4.34 -11.35
C VAL A 191 1.13 -3.67 -12.12
N GLY A 192 0.88 -3.20 -13.35
CA GLY A 192 1.78 -2.32 -14.08
C GLY A 192 2.57 -2.96 -15.24
N PHE A 193 2.31 -4.22 -15.58
CA PHE A 193 2.85 -4.80 -16.82
C PHE A 193 2.01 -4.32 -18.02
N ASN A 194 2.62 -4.30 -19.19
CA ASN A 194 1.94 -3.93 -20.44
C ASN A 194 1.88 -5.16 -21.37
N LEU A 195 0.99 -6.09 -21.04
CA LEU A 195 0.83 -7.33 -21.81
C LEU A 195 -0.41 -7.24 -22.70
N LYS A 196 -0.35 -7.87 -23.87
CA LYS A 196 -1.54 -8.14 -24.68
C LYS A 196 -2.43 -9.13 -23.93
N ILE A 197 -3.71 -8.78 -23.72
CA ILE A 197 -4.69 -9.66 -23.07
C ILE A 197 -5.37 -10.52 -24.14
N ASP A 198 -4.70 -11.54 -24.63
CA ASP A 198 -5.19 -12.45 -25.66
C ASP A 198 -5.45 -13.87 -25.14
N GLY A 199 -5.07 -14.16 -23.91
CA GLY A 199 -5.17 -15.48 -23.31
C GLY A 199 -4.06 -16.43 -23.76
N ILE A 200 -2.97 -15.92 -24.35
CA ILE A 200 -1.79 -16.68 -24.75
C ILE A 200 -0.57 -16.16 -23.99
N PHE A 201 0.10 -16.99 -23.23
CA PHE A 201 1.30 -16.62 -22.48
C PHE A 201 2.54 -16.92 -23.32
N GLY A 202 2.96 -15.96 -24.13
CA GLY A 202 4.06 -16.11 -25.08
C GLY A 202 5.08 -14.97 -25.04
N ILE A 203 6.06 -15.01 -25.95
CA ILE A 203 6.96 -13.88 -26.21
C ILE A 203 6.20 -12.90 -27.12
N ASN A 204 6.13 -11.65 -26.69
CA ASN A 204 5.96 -10.51 -27.60
C ASN A 204 7.31 -9.92 -27.89
#